data_103af525fd013c5d94f586d0b0e15314
#
_entry.id   103af525fd013c5d94f586d0b0e15314
#
_cell.length_a   1.000
_cell.length_b   1.000
_cell.length_c   1.000
_cell.angle_alpha   90.00
_cell.angle_beta   90.00
_cell.angle_gamma   90.00
#
_symmetry.space_group_name_H-M   'P 1'
#
loop_
_entity.id
_entity.type
_entity.pdbx_description
1 polymer ?
#
loop_
_entity_poly.entity_id
_entity_poly.type
_entity_poly.pdbx_seq_one_letter_code
_entity_poly.pdbx_strand_id
1 'polypeptide(L)'
;MQGLRSDRNTHHAPDYRYLSDAACKQLLGDKLILACILKGCIPEFKDRSVSEIETKYIEGEPEIGTVGVHAETTNKRKAKQGSKIHGMSNEDTTDTEGKVTFDIRFYALTPANERVKLIINVEAQNNYYPGYPLIKRAIYYGCRQISAQYGSEFENAEYANIKKVYSIWICFDPPKKRRNTITMYQITEKQIVGEVNEDVALYDLMSIVMICLGTQNDGCYHGLLKFLDVWLSGLSIGEKGAVLKSEFETDLPARLREKEGNMCNYSEFVENRGRKEGIKKGIKKGKAEDLVNLMKNLKWNLEQALRGLSIPESEWDDYREMVKALEANSAS
;
A
#
# COMPACT_ATOMS: atom_id res chain seq x y z
N MET A 1 -33.28 23.79 -36.28
CA MET A 1 -31.92 23.41 -35.95
C MET A 1 -31.76 23.50 -34.41
N GLN A 2 -32.02 22.39 -33.74
CA GLN A 2 -31.82 22.30 -32.27
C GLN A 2 -30.64 21.38 -32.04
N GLY A 3 -29.58 21.96 -31.47
CA GLY A 3 -28.35 21.26 -31.18
C GLY A 3 -28.52 20.32 -29.97
N LEU A 4 -28.28 19.07 -30.18
CA LEU A 4 -28.12 18.04 -29.15
C LEU A 4 -26.90 18.39 -28.28
N ARG A 5 -27.16 18.73 -27.03
CA ARG A 5 -26.11 18.77 -25.97
C ARG A 5 -25.75 17.32 -25.64
N SER A 6 -24.54 16.93 -25.97
CA SER A 6 -23.91 15.71 -25.53
C SER A 6 -23.65 15.83 -24.02
N ASP A 7 -24.40 15.10 -23.22
CA ASP A 7 -24.07 14.84 -21.82
C ASP A 7 -22.73 14.11 -21.75
N ARG A 8 -21.69 14.83 -21.40
CA ARG A 8 -20.40 14.21 -21.01
C ARG A 8 -20.60 13.60 -19.63
N ASN A 9 -20.89 12.33 -19.61
CA ASN A 9 -20.78 11.49 -18.42
C ASN A 9 -19.31 11.45 -18.01
N THR A 10 -18.92 12.38 -17.14
CA THR A 10 -17.62 12.35 -16.46
C THR A 10 -17.69 11.26 -15.41
N HIS A 11 -17.40 10.00 -15.81
CA HIS A 11 -17.08 8.96 -14.85
C HIS A 11 -15.79 9.38 -14.16
N HIS A 12 -15.92 9.85 -12.93
CA HIS A 12 -14.79 10.08 -12.04
C HIS A 12 -14.06 8.76 -11.86
N ALA A 13 -12.75 8.76 -12.09
CA ALA A 13 -11.89 7.67 -11.67
C ALA A 13 -12.09 7.45 -10.17
N PRO A 14 -12.21 6.19 -9.70
CA PRO A 14 -12.35 5.92 -8.27
C PRO A 14 -11.20 6.59 -7.51
N ASP A 15 -11.53 7.42 -6.56
CA ASP A 15 -10.53 8.16 -5.80
C ASP A 15 -10.09 7.35 -4.58
N TYR A 16 -9.03 6.55 -4.71
CA TYR A 16 -8.45 5.73 -3.63
C TYR A 16 -8.02 6.53 -2.40
N ARG A 17 -8.00 7.88 -2.51
CA ARG A 17 -7.69 8.78 -1.40
C ARG A 17 -8.68 8.69 -0.25
N TYR A 18 -9.80 8.00 -0.42
CA TYR A 18 -10.82 7.83 0.63
C TYR A 18 -10.48 6.76 1.66
N LEU A 19 -9.64 5.79 1.33
CA LEU A 19 -9.18 4.81 2.31
C LEU A 19 -7.94 5.34 3.04
N SER A 20 -7.99 5.41 4.36
CA SER A 20 -6.78 5.65 5.14
C SER A 20 -5.81 4.49 4.96
N ASP A 21 -4.50 4.76 5.10
CA ASP A 21 -3.47 3.72 5.03
C ASP A 21 -3.79 2.53 5.96
N ALA A 22 -4.25 2.81 7.18
CA ALA A 22 -4.64 1.79 8.15
C ALA A 22 -5.86 0.97 7.69
N ALA A 23 -6.88 1.61 7.12
CA ALA A 23 -8.07 0.92 6.61
C ALA A 23 -7.73 0.05 5.39
N CYS A 24 -6.87 0.56 4.50
CA CYS A 24 -6.38 -0.18 3.35
C CYS A 24 -5.62 -1.45 3.78
N LYS A 25 -4.71 -1.34 4.75
CA LYS A 25 -3.95 -2.47 5.30
C LYS A 25 -4.86 -3.50 5.98
N GLN A 26 -5.85 -3.05 6.76
CA GLN A 26 -6.82 -3.96 7.38
C GLN A 26 -7.66 -4.71 6.35
N LEU A 27 -8.08 -4.03 5.28
CA LEU A 27 -8.85 -4.64 4.20
C LEU A 27 -7.99 -5.67 3.45
N LEU A 28 -6.81 -5.27 3.02
CA LEU A 28 -5.87 -6.14 2.30
C LEU A 28 -5.38 -7.31 3.16
N GLY A 29 -5.37 -7.20 4.50
CA GLY A 29 -5.01 -8.28 5.42
C GLY A 29 -6.09 -9.34 5.62
N ASP A 30 -7.28 -9.20 5.04
CA ASP A 30 -8.30 -10.24 5.09
C ASP A 30 -7.91 -11.43 4.21
N LYS A 31 -8.02 -12.66 4.75
CA LYS A 31 -7.58 -13.89 4.06
C LYS A 31 -8.24 -14.11 2.70
N LEU A 32 -9.52 -13.74 2.55
CA LEU A 32 -10.21 -13.85 1.27
C LEU A 32 -9.55 -12.93 0.23
N ILE A 33 -9.23 -11.70 0.60
CA ILE A 33 -8.60 -10.73 -0.30
C ILE A 33 -7.19 -11.18 -0.64
N LEU A 34 -6.43 -11.67 0.35
CA LEU A 34 -5.13 -12.26 0.13
C LEU A 34 -5.21 -13.49 -0.80
N ALA A 35 -6.23 -14.35 -0.62
CA ALA A 35 -6.44 -15.49 -1.51
C ALA A 35 -6.73 -15.07 -2.96
N CYS A 36 -7.51 -13.99 -3.17
CA CYS A 36 -7.72 -13.40 -4.50
C CYS A 36 -6.39 -12.86 -5.09
N ILE A 37 -5.56 -12.21 -4.27
CA ILE A 37 -4.23 -11.73 -4.68
C ILE A 37 -3.34 -12.90 -5.08
N LEU A 38 -3.24 -13.94 -4.23
CA LEU A 38 -2.41 -15.12 -4.52
C LEU A 38 -2.86 -15.80 -5.82
N LYS A 39 -4.16 -16.07 -5.99
CA LYS A 39 -4.72 -16.66 -7.21
C LYS A 39 -4.43 -15.82 -8.45
N GLY A 40 -4.51 -14.51 -8.32
CA GLY A 40 -4.41 -13.59 -9.46
C GLY A 40 -3.00 -13.27 -9.93
N CYS A 41 -1.96 -13.47 -9.08
CA CYS A 41 -0.61 -13.07 -9.43
C CYS A 41 0.51 -14.06 -9.06
N ILE A 42 0.21 -15.15 -8.34
CA ILE A 42 1.22 -16.16 -7.98
C ILE A 42 0.95 -17.46 -8.72
N PRO A 43 1.92 -17.95 -9.54
CA PRO A 43 1.73 -19.12 -10.40
C PRO A 43 1.28 -20.38 -9.66
N GLU A 44 1.80 -20.62 -8.45
CA GLU A 44 1.50 -21.78 -7.63
C GLU A 44 0.02 -21.91 -7.24
N PHE A 45 -0.73 -20.81 -7.23
CA PHE A 45 -2.14 -20.76 -6.82
C PHE A 45 -3.13 -20.60 -7.97
N LYS A 46 -2.65 -20.46 -9.20
CA LYS A 46 -3.48 -20.12 -10.38
C LYS A 46 -4.67 -21.07 -10.58
N ASP A 47 -4.45 -22.36 -10.39
CA ASP A 47 -5.44 -23.42 -10.64
C ASP A 47 -6.27 -23.79 -9.41
N ARG A 48 -6.15 -23.04 -8.30
CA ARG A 48 -6.88 -23.27 -7.08
C ARG A 48 -8.08 -22.32 -6.95
N SER A 49 -9.13 -22.77 -6.27
CA SER A 49 -10.24 -21.86 -5.93
C SER A 49 -9.81 -20.89 -4.82
N VAL A 50 -10.43 -19.70 -4.78
CA VAL A 50 -10.18 -18.71 -3.72
C VAL A 50 -10.48 -19.29 -2.35
N SER A 51 -11.59 -20.04 -2.21
CA SER A 51 -11.97 -20.69 -0.96
C SER A 51 -10.95 -21.71 -0.49
N GLU A 52 -10.37 -22.47 -1.42
CA GLU A 52 -9.31 -23.44 -1.09
C GLU A 52 -8.03 -22.71 -0.63
N ILE A 53 -7.63 -21.63 -1.31
CA ILE A 53 -6.47 -20.84 -0.93
C ILE A 53 -6.66 -20.24 0.46
N GLU A 54 -7.81 -19.63 0.70
CA GLU A 54 -8.15 -19.00 1.96
C GLU A 54 -8.07 -19.97 3.16
N THR A 55 -8.62 -21.19 2.98
CA THR A 55 -8.85 -22.12 4.10
C THR A 55 -7.69 -23.08 4.33
N LYS A 56 -6.96 -23.47 3.27
CA LYS A 56 -5.91 -24.49 3.36
C LYS A 56 -4.49 -23.94 3.26
N TYR A 57 -4.27 -22.90 2.45
CA TYR A 57 -2.91 -22.49 2.09
C TYR A 57 -2.42 -21.23 2.81
N ILE A 58 -3.28 -20.37 3.33
CA ILE A 58 -2.87 -19.23 4.16
C ILE A 58 -2.78 -19.69 5.62
N GLU A 59 -1.54 -19.80 6.14
CA GLU A 59 -1.32 -20.24 7.53
C GLU A 59 -1.57 -19.10 8.53
N GLY A 60 -2.20 -19.45 9.66
CA GLY A 60 -2.42 -18.52 10.77
C GLY A 60 -3.25 -17.28 10.37
N GLU A 61 -3.14 -16.22 11.14
CA GLU A 61 -3.71 -14.91 10.79
C GLU A 61 -2.59 -14.02 10.23
N PRO A 62 -2.82 -13.32 9.09
CA PRO A 62 -1.86 -12.37 8.55
C PRO A 62 -1.53 -11.27 9.57
N GLU A 63 -0.26 -10.97 9.75
CA GLU A 63 0.15 -9.85 10.58
C GLU A 63 0.07 -8.55 9.79
N ILE A 64 -0.63 -7.57 10.37
CA ILE A 64 -0.83 -6.24 9.77
C ILE A 64 0.04 -5.23 10.52
N GLY A 65 0.93 -4.55 9.81
CA GLY A 65 1.76 -3.47 10.35
C GLY A 65 0.92 -2.27 10.74
N THR A 66 0.98 -1.87 12.01
CA THR A 66 0.20 -0.74 12.54
C THR A 66 0.89 0.61 12.37
N VAL A 67 2.14 0.64 11.90
CA VAL A 67 2.95 1.86 11.76
C VAL A 67 3.29 2.07 10.29
N GLY A 68 2.81 3.18 9.72
CA GLY A 68 3.18 3.62 8.39
C GLY A 68 4.70 3.79 8.26
N VAL A 69 5.26 3.31 7.15
CA VAL A 69 6.69 3.43 6.83
C VAL A 69 7.04 4.90 6.59
N HIS A 70 7.46 5.59 7.64
CA HIS A 70 8.29 6.79 7.49
C HIS A 70 9.75 6.38 7.63
N ALA A 71 10.55 6.72 6.62
CA ALA A 71 11.99 6.61 6.65
C ALA A 71 12.54 7.24 7.95
N GLU A 72 13.47 6.51 8.59
CA GLU A 72 14.36 7.02 9.62
C GLU A 72 13.76 7.38 10.99
N THR A 73 13.48 6.36 11.80
CA THR A 73 13.62 6.53 13.26
C THR A 73 14.17 5.25 13.88
N THR A 74 15.45 5.28 14.19
CA THR A 74 16.15 4.33 15.07
C THR A 74 15.59 4.43 16.48
N ASN A 75 14.76 3.46 16.90
CA ASN A 75 14.41 3.31 18.31
C ASN A 75 14.81 1.91 18.81
N LYS A 76 15.86 1.89 19.63
CA LYS A 76 16.27 0.72 20.43
C LYS A 76 15.20 0.43 21.47
N ARG A 77 14.43 -0.65 21.34
CA ARG A 77 13.65 -1.24 22.43
C ARG A 77 13.95 -2.73 22.54
N LYS A 78 14.34 -3.13 23.77
CA LYS A 78 14.63 -4.52 24.17
C LYS A 78 13.37 -5.38 24.02
N ALA A 79 13.51 -6.53 23.38
CA ALA A 79 12.48 -7.57 23.32
C ALA A 79 12.16 -8.10 24.72
N LYS A 80 10.88 -8.12 25.09
CA LYS A 80 10.37 -8.91 26.22
C LYS A 80 9.98 -10.29 25.70
N GLN A 81 10.59 -11.32 26.27
CA GLN A 81 10.19 -12.71 26.08
C GLN A 81 8.78 -12.95 26.58
N GLY A 82 7.98 -13.66 25.80
CA GLY A 82 6.78 -14.38 26.28
C GLY A 82 5.53 -14.15 25.44
N SER A 83 5.33 -14.94 24.41
CA SER A 83 4.17 -15.79 24.10
C SER A 83 4.27 -16.32 22.67
N LYS A 84 4.16 -17.64 22.55
CA LYS A 84 4.16 -18.34 21.24
C LYS A 84 2.81 -18.08 20.56
N ILE A 85 2.77 -17.07 19.68
CA ILE A 85 1.77 -16.97 18.63
C ILE A 85 2.56 -17.15 17.33
N HIS A 86 2.20 -18.16 16.54
CA HIS A 86 2.86 -18.45 15.27
C HIS A 86 2.39 -17.48 14.18
N GLY A 87 2.79 -16.22 14.28
CA GLY A 87 2.73 -15.22 13.21
C GLY A 87 4.14 -14.76 12.88
N MET A 88 4.40 -14.39 11.63
CA MET A 88 5.66 -13.73 11.27
C MET A 88 5.63 -12.31 11.80
N SER A 89 6.73 -11.87 12.48
CA SER A 89 6.86 -10.46 12.85
C SER A 89 6.89 -9.56 11.60
N ASN A 90 6.11 -8.49 11.61
CA ASN A 90 6.15 -7.46 10.57
C ASN A 90 7.41 -6.58 10.65
N GLU A 91 8.26 -6.81 11.66
CA GLU A 91 9.46 -6.04 11.90
C GLU A 91 10.68 -6.92 11.69
N ASP A 92 11.55 -6.51 10.78
CA ASP A 92 12.87 -7.08 10.60
C ASP A 92 13.90 -6.03 11.05
N THR A 93 14.64 -6.35 12.09
CA THR A 93 15.61 -5.44 12.71
C THR A 93 16.97 -6.14 12.80
N THR A 94 17.96 -5.59 12.13
CA THR A 94 19.36 -5.96 12.34
C THR A 94 20.07 -4.83 13.07
N ASP A 95 21.10 -5.15 13.85
CA ASP A 95 21.85 -4.15 14.64
C ASP A 95 22.55 -3.11 13.76
N THR A 96 22.80 -3.41 12.50
CA THR A 96 23.58 -2.60 11.57
C THR A 96 22.77 -1.99 10.42
N GLU A 97 21.65 -2.60 10.01
CA GLU A 97 20.91 -2.20 8.80
C GLU A 97 19.59 -1.45 9.09
N GLY A 98 19.25 -1.27 10.36
CA GLY A 98 18.01 -0.60 10.75
C GLY A 98 16.76 -1.48 10.62
N LYS A 99 15.60 -0.90 10.97
CA LYS A 99 14.31 -1.57 11.01
C LYS A 99 13.58 -1.42 9.69
N VAL A 100 13.13 -2.54 9.12
CA VAL A 100 12.16 -2.58 8.02
C VAL A 100 10.82 -3.06 8.56
N THR A 101 9.74 -2.35 8.25
CA THR A 101 8.39 -2.73 8.62
C THR A 101 7.62 -3.09 7.36
N PHE A 102 6.99 -4.26 7.36
CA PHE A 102 6.14 -4.75 6.28
C PHE A 102 4.68 -4.39 6.58
N ASP A 103 3.90 -4.07 5.55
CA ASP A 103 2.49 -3.75 5.73
C ASP A 103 1.67 -4.97 6.12
N ILE A 104 1.81 -6.06 5.38
CA ILE A 104 1.14 -7.34 5.64
C ILE A 104 2.14 -8.47 5.38
N ARG A 105 2.29 -9.39 6.32
CA ARG A 105 3.22 -10.53 6.22
C ARG A 105 2.57 -11.81 6.71
N PHE A 106 2.76 -12.90 5.98
CA PHE A 106 2.19 -14.21 6.32
C PHE A 106 2.92 -15.35 5.61
N TYR A 107 2.65 -16.57 6.07
CA TYR A 107 3.06 -17.80 5.38
C TYR A 107 1.94 -18.33 4.50
N ALA A 108 2.31 -18.87 3.34
CA ALA A 108 1.43 -19.68 2.53
C ALA A 108 2.08 -21.02 2.17
N LEU A 109 1.29 -22.07 2.19
CA LEU A 109 1.73 -23.40 1.76
C LEU A 109 1.60 -23.55 0.25
N THR A 110 2.52 -24.21 -0.41
CA THR A 110 2.38 -24.44 -1.85
C THR A 110 1.38 -25.57 -2.13
N PRO A 111 0.47 -25.39 -3.09
CA PRO A 111 -0.50 -26.44 -3.45
C PRO A 111 0.13 -27.74 -3.99
N ALA A 112 1.31 -27.66 -4.60
CA ALA A 112 2.03 -28.82 -5.10
C ALA A 112 2.65 -29.65 -3.97
N ASN A 113 3.05 -28.99 -2.88
CA ASN A 113 3.60 -29.64 -1.70
C ASN A 113 3.27 -28.80 -0.46
N GLU A 114 2.24 -29.19 0.29
CA GLU A 114 1.76 -28.50 1.49
C GLU A 114 2.80 -28.39 2.63
N ARG A 115 3.97 -29.00 2.49
CA ARG A 115 5.09 -28.87 3.43
C ARG A 115 6.03 -27.73 3.07
N VAL A 116 5.94 -27.19 1.84
CA VAL A 116 6.76 -26.07 1.40
C VAL A 116 6.03 -24.77 1.71
N LYS A 117 6.64 -23.96 2.54
CA LYS A 117 6.11 -22.64 2.92
C LYS A 117 6.69 -21.56 2.02
N LEU A 118 5.84 -20.63 1.64
CA LEU A 118 6.21 -19.37 1.02
C LEU A 118 6.11 -18.25 2.05
N ILE A 119 7.06 -17.33 2.03
CA ILE A 119 6.97 -16.10 2.82
C ILE A 119 6.43 -15.01 1.91
N ILE A 120 5.31 -14.41 2.28
CA ILE A 120 4.64 -13.42 1.46
C ILE A 120 4.49 -12.12 2.24
N ASN A 121 4.87 -11.00 1.61
CA ASN A 121 4.48 -9.69 2.08
C ASN A 121 3.68 -8.95 1.00
N VAL A 122 2.72 -8.16 1.44
CA VAL A 122 1.92 -7.28 0.59
C VAL A 122 2.09 -5.85 1.07
N GLU A 123 2.48 -4.97 0.16
CA GLU A 123 2.74 -3.55 0.41
C GLU A 123 1.72 -2.69 -0.35
N ALA A 124 1.08 -1.77 0.37
CA ALA A 124 0.15 -0.79 -0.20
C ALA A 124 0.90 0.52 -0.50
N GLN A 125 1.00 0.90 -1.78
CA GLN A 125 1.82 2.03 -2.20
C GLN A 125 1.00 3.10 -2.93
N ASN A 126 0.77 4.23 -2.28
CA ASN A 126 0.00 5.34 -2.85
C ASN A 126 0.77 6.11 -3.94
N ASN A 127 2.08 6.34 -3.75
CA ASN A 127 2.88 7.09 -4.70
C ASN A 127 3.90 6.17 -5.40
N TYR A 128 3.79 6.05 -6.72
CA TYR A 128 4.72 5.25 -7.52
C TYR A 128 6.13 5.85 -7.57
N TYR A 129 6.27 7.17 -7.42
CA TYR A 129 7.55 7.88 -7.41
C TYR A 129 7.79 8.58 -6.07
N PRO A 130 8.11 7.84 -5.00
CA PRO A 130 8.31 8.42 -3.68
C PRO A 130 9.67 9.13 -3.49
N GLY A 131 10.34 9.51 -4.58
CA GLY A 131 11.68 10.10 -4.58
C GLY A 131 12.80 9.11 -4.91
N TYR A 132 12.47 7.83 -5.07
CA TYR A 132 13.39 6.75 -5.46
C TYR A 132 12.68 5.70 -6.33
N PRO A 133 13.43 4.83 -7.06
CA PRO A 133 12.85 3.75 -7.83
C PRO A 133 12.20 2.69 -6.94
N LEU A 134 10.85 2.57 -7.01
CA LEU A 134 10.09 1.66 -6.16
C LEU A 134 10.52 0.20 -6.30
N ILE A 135 10.87 -0.24 -7.52
CA ILE A 135 11.33 -1.61 -7.75
C ILE A 135 12.63 -1.94 -6.99
N LYS A 136 13.54 -0.96 -6.81
CA LYS A 136 14.76 -1.17 -6.01
C LYS A 136 14.42 -1.40 -4.53
N ARG A 137 13.44 -0.65 -4.00
CA ARG A 137 12.94 -0.87 -2.63
C ARG A 137 12.29 -2.23 -2.49
N ALA A 138 11.49 -2.64 -3.48
CA ALA A 138 10.83 -3.96 -3.47
C ALA A 138 11.83 -5.11 -3.49
N ILE A 139 12.89 -5.01 -4.29
CA ILE A 139 14.00 -5.98 -4.30
C ILE A 139 14.70 -5.99 -2.93
N TYR A 140 15.03 -4.83 -2.38
CA TYR A 140 15.66 -4.73 -1.05
C TYR A 140 14.80 -5.40 0.03
N TYR A 141 13.47 -5.20 0.00
CA TYR A 141 12.54 -5.86 0.93
C TYR A 141 12.53 -7.38 0.76
N GLY A 142 12.58 -7.87 -0.47
CA GLY A 142 12.72 -9.31 -0.75
C GLY A 142 14.03 -9.89 -0.20
N CYS A 143 15.14 -9.20 -0.41
CA CYS A 143 16.44 -9.60 0.14
C CYS A 143 16.43 -9.63 1.68
N ARG A 144 15.80 -8.62 2.31
CA ARG A 144 15.66 -8.58 3.77
C ARG A 144 14.85 -9.77 4.30
N GLN A 145 13.80 -10.19 3.61
CA GLN A 145 13.02 -11.36 4.00
C GLN A 145 13.78 -12.67 3.83
N ILE A 146 14.67 -12.78 2.84
CA ILE A 146 15.57 -13.94 2.71
C ILE A 146 16.57 -13.93 3.86
N SER A 147 17.23 -12.79 4.10
CA SER A 147 18.22 -12.66 5.18
C SER A 147 17.64 -12.92 6.58
N ALA A 148 16.39 -12.45 6.82
CA ALA A 148 15.69 -12.63 8.09
C ALA A 148 15.29 -14.09 8.42
N GLN A 149 15.47 -15.00 7.48
CA GLN A 149 15.23 -16.44 7.71
C GLN A 149 16.34 -17.12 8.51
N TYR A 150 17.53 -16.52 8.57
CA TYR A 150 18.61 -17.03 9.41
C TYR A 150 18.22 -16.93 10.90
N GLY A 151 18.37 -18.04 11.61
CA GLY A 151 17.97 -18.16 13.02
C GLY A 151 16.47 -18.44 13.24
N SER A 152 15.65 -18.48 12.16
CA SER A 152 14.21 -18.81 12.24
C SER A 152 13.82 -19.98 11.36
N GLU A 153 14.23 -19.98 10.10
CA GLU A 153 13.91 -21.02 9.12
C GLU A 153 15.09 -21.95 8.87
N PHE A 154 16.30 -21.44 9.00
CA PHE A 154 17.54 -22.21 8.87
C PHE A 154 18.63 -21.67 9.79
N GLU A 155 19.58 -22.55 10.14
CA GLU A 155 20.77 -22.20 10.93
C GLU A 155 22.01 -22.81 10.26
N ASN A 156 23.19 -22.29 10.61
CA ASN A 156 24.48 -22.77 10.12
C ASN A 156 24.54 -22.88 8.57
N ALA A 157 24.77 -24.07 8.03
CA ALA A 157 24.88 -24.34 6.58
C ALA A 157 23.63 -24.99 5.99
N GLU A 158 22.49 -24.93 6.66
CA GLU A 158 21.23 -25.55 6.21
C GLU A 158 20.50 -24.70 5.17
N TYR A 159 21.19 -24.21 4.16
CA TYR A 159 20.64 -23.34 3.11
C TYR A 159 19.49 -23.96 2.31
N ALA A 160 19.39 -25.29 2.29
CA ALA A 160 18.27 -26.00 1.66
C ALA A 160 16.89 -25.67 2.31
N ASN A 161 16.89 -25.16 3.55
CA ASN A 161 15.69 -24.79 4.26
C ASN A 161 15.20 -23.35 3.95
N ILE A 162 15.97 -22.59 3.14
CA ILE A 162 15.55 -21.25 2.72
C ILE A 162 14.24 -21.34 1.94
N LYS A 163 13.25 -20.56 2.38
CA LYS A 163 11.94 -20.49 1.77
C LYS A 163 11.88 -19.40 0.72
N LYS A 164 11.18 -19.68 -0.37
CA LYS A 164 10.89 -18.69 -1.41
C LYS A 164 10.09 -17.52 -0.83
N VAL A 165 10.45 -16.32 -1.23
CA VAL A 165 9.86 -15.05 -0.82
C VAL A 165 9.09 -14.42 -1.97
N TYR A 166 7.86 -13.99 -1.71
CA TYR A 166 7.09 -13.11 -2.57
C TYR A 166 6.94 -11.73 -1.95
N SER A 167 7.37 -10.69 -2.64
CA SER A 167 7.15 -9.29 -2.25
C SER A 167 6.17 -8.66 -3.24
N ILE A 168 4.92 -8.46 -2.82
CA ILE A 168 3.81 -8.00 -3.64
C ILE A 168 3.53 -6.53 -3.33
N TRP A 169 3.54 -5.68 -4.36
CA TRP A 169 3.36 -4.23 -4.26
C TRP A 169 2.13 -3.80 -5.02
N ILE A 170 1.15 -3.22 -4.33
CA ILE A 170 -0.08 -2.69 -4.92
C ILE A 170 0.06 -1.19 -5.04
N CYS A 171 0.21 -0.70 -6.27
CA CYS A 171 0.40 0.71 -6.58
C CYS A 171 -0.94 1.32 -7.01
N PHE A 172 -1.46 2.28 -6.22
CA PHE A 172 -2.79 2.85 -6.44
C PHE A 172 -2.80 3.94 -7.52
N ASP A 173 -1.75 4.75 -7.60
CA ASP A 173 -1.64 5.81 -8.62
C ASP A 173 -0.34 5.67 -9.43
N PRO A 174 -0.25 4.63 -10.28
CA PRO A 174 0.89 4.47 -11.16
C PRO A 174 0.79 5.41 -12.37
N PRO A 175 1.92 5.71 -13.05
CA PRO A 175 1.92 6.45 -14.31
C PRO A 175 1.00 5.79 -15.34
N LYS A 176 0.33 6.58 -16.19
CA LYS A 176 -0.66 6.12 -17.18
C LYS A 176 -0.21 4.89 -17.97
N LYS A 177 1.05 4.86 -18.42
CA LYS A 177 1.62 3.73 -19.18
C LYS A 177 1.78 2.42 -18.41
N ARG A 178 1.61 2.44 -17.07
CA ARG A 178 1.73 1.27 -16.20
C ARG A 178 0.39 0.83 -15.63
N ARG A 179 -0.67 1.57 -15.85
CA ARG A 179 -2.00 1.25 -15.33
C ARG A 179 -2.50 -0.08 -15.89
N ASN A 180 -3.24 -0.79 -15.05
CA ASN A 180 -3.77 -2.12 -15.34
C ASN A 180 -2.70 -3.12 -15.78
N THR A 181 -1.57 -3.15 -15.06
CA THR A 181 -0.51 -4.13 -15.30
C THR A 181 -0.15 -4.89 -14.03
N ILE A 182 0.18 -6.17 -14.20
CA ILE A 182 0.83 -6.99 -13.19
C ILE A 182 2.15 -7.46 -13.80
N THR A 183 3.27 -7.14 -13.13
CA THR A 183 4.61 -7.50 -13.60
C THR A 183 5.35 -8.24 -12.50
N MET A 184 5.94 -9.37 -12.84
CA MET A 184 6.76 -10.18 -11.94
C MET A 184 8.23 -10.06 -12.33
N TYR A 185 9.09 -9.92 -11.33
CA TYR A 185 10.55 -9.93 -11.45
C TYR A 185 11.08 -11.10 -10.63
N GLN A 186 11.87 -11.93 -11.27
CA GLN A 186 12.35 -13.21 -10.71
C GLN A 186 13.83 -13.39 -10.99
N ILE A 187 14.47 -14.25 -10.20
CA ILE A 187 15.81 -14.76 -10.50
C ILE A 187 15.65 -15.86 -11.54
N THR A 188 16.41 -15.79 -12.63
CA THR A 188 16.37 -16.77 -13.71
C THR A 188 17.77 -17.21 -14.08
N GLU A 189 17.90 -18.49 -14.42
CA GLU A 189 19.13 -19.05 -14.99
C GLU A 189 19.31 -18.59 -16.44
N LYS A 190 20.53 -18.26 -16.82
CA LYS A 190 20.91 -17.97 -18.20
C LYS A 190 22.24 -18.67 -18.53
N GLN A 191 22.22 -19.60 -19.47
CA GLN A 191 23.41 -20.25 -19.97
C GLN A 191 24.29 -19.21 -20.69
N ILE A 192 25.56 -19.11 -20.29
CA ILE A 192 26.54 -18.22 -20.93
C ILE A 192 27.57 -19.05 -21.68
N VAL A 193 28.05 -20.14 -21.09
CA VAL A 193 28.96 -21.08 -21.70
C VAL A 193 28.59 -22.48 -21.19
N GLY A 194 28.45 -23.43 -22.12
CA GLY A 194 28.00 -24.79 -21.80
C GLY A 194 26.51 -24.86 -21.47
N GLU A 195 26.02 -26.07 -21.23
CA GLU A 195 24.62 -26.35 -20.89
C GLU A 195 24.55 -27.10 -19.58
N VAL A 196 23.97 -26.47 -18.56
CA VAL A 196 23.65 -27.07 -17.27
C VAL A 196 22.24 -26.63 -16.91
N ASN A 197 21.40 -27.55 -16.48
CA ASN A 197 20.03 -27.26 -16.03
C ASN A 197 19.96 -27.62 -14.54
N GLU A 198 19.84 -26.58 -13.71
CA GLU A 198 19.58 -26.74 -12.30
C GLU A 198 18.06 -26.76 -12.01
N ASP A 199 17.67 -27.41 -10.92
CA ASP A 199 16.28 -27.34 -10.48
C ASP A 199 15.91 -25.89 -10.13
N VAL A 200 14.83 -25.41 -10.73
CA VAL A 200 14.30 -24.05 -10.51
C VAL A 200 14.09 -23.76 -9.01
N ALA A 201 13.73 -24.77 -8.23
CA ALA A 201 13.55 -24.65 -6.79
C ALA A 201 14.83 -24.25 -6.03
N LEU A 202 16.02 -24.45 -6.61
CA LEU A 202 17.29 -24.11 -6.00
C LEU A 202 17.66 -22.63 -6.11
N TYR A 203 17.13 -21.90 -7.10
CA TYR A 203 17.51 -20.51 -7.35
C TYR A 203 16.33 -19.54 -7.45
N ASP A 204 15.09 -19.98 -7.71
CA ASP A 204 13.90 -19.13 -7.72
C ASP A 204 13.41 -18.84 -6.28
N LEU A 205 14.28 -18.22 -5.49
CA LEU A 205 14.04 -17.94 -4.07
C LEU A 205 13.36 -16.60 -3.82
N MET A 206 13.23 -15.73 -4.84
CA MET A 206 12.64 -14.41 -4.68
C MET A 206 11.85 -13.99 -5.92
N SER A 207 10.61 -13.59 -5.71
CA SER A 207 9.77 -12.96 -6.73
C SER A 207 9.21 -11.63 -6.23
N ILE A 208 9.36 -10.59 -7.04
CA ILE A 208 8.76 -9.28 -6.78
C ILE A 208 7.57 -9.11 -7.73
N VAL A 209 6.39 -8.83 -7.20
CA VAL A 209 5.18 -8.63 -7.99
C VAL A 209 4.73 -7.17 -7.86
N MET A 210 4.68 -6.45 -8.98
CA MET A 210 4.19 -5.08 -9.05
C MET A 210 2.80 -5.08 -9.67
N ILE A 211 1.77 -4.78 -8.88
CA ILE A 211 0.38 -4.65 -9.30
C ILE A 211 0.10 -3.16 -9.43
N CYS A 212 -0.05 -2.67 -10.65
CA CYS A 212 -0.31 -1.26 -10.92
C CYS A 212 -1.79 -1.09 -11.28
N LEU A 213 -2.58 -0.52 -10.37
CA LEU A 213 -4.01 -0.33 -10.57
C LEU A 213 -4.27 0.76 -11.62
N GLY A 214 -5.42 0.69 -12.24
CA GLY A 214 -5.91 1.66 -13.22
C GLY A 214 -7.44 1.66 -13.21
N THR A 215 -8.05 2.17 -14.25
CA THR A 215 -9.49 2.24 -14.41
C THR A 215 -9.95 1.39 -15.60
N GLN A 216 -11.24 1.19 -15.74
CA GLN A 216 -11.83 0.52 -16.91
C GLN A 216 -11.45 1.16 -18.25
N ASN A 217 -10.98 2.41 -18.26
CA ASN A 217 -10.57 3.14 -19.46
C ASN A 217 -9.11 2.90 -19.86
N ASP A 218 -8.34 2.21 -19.02
CA ASP A 218 -6.88 2.01 -19.21
C ASP A 218 -6.54 0.64 -19.86
N GLY A 219 -7.54 -0.14 -20.32
CA GLY A 219 -7.36 -1.49 -20.88
C GLY A 219 -7.08 -2.56 -19.82
N CYS A 220 -7.11 -3.83 -20.20
CA CYS A 220 -6.84 -4.99 -19.33
C CYS A 220 -7.53 -4.95 -17.95
N TYR A 221 -8.75 -4.39 -17.88
CA TYR A 221 -9.51 -4.20 -16.65
C TYR A 221 -10.38 -5.41 -16.34
N HIS A 222 -9.78 -6.47 -15.83
CA HIS A 222 -10.44 -7.73 -15.44
C HIS A 222 -9.63 -8.46 -14.36
N GLY A 223 -10.20 -9.53 -13.80
CA GLY A 223 -9.54 -10.38 -12.81
C GLY A 223 -9.11 -9.60 -11.56
N LEU A 224 -7.87 -9.84 -11.11
CA LEU A 224 -7.33 -9.22 -9.91
C LEU A 224 -7.30 -7.69 -10.00
N LEU A 225 -7.01 -7.10 -11.16
CA LEU A 225 -6.94 -5.64 -11.32
C LEU A 225 -8.29 -4.97 -11.08
N LYS A 226 -9.36 -5.48 -11.71
CA LYS A 226 -10.72 -5.00 -11.50
C LYS A 226 -11.19 -5.25 -10.06
N PHE A 227 -10.87 -6.43 -9.52
CA PHE A 227 -11.22 -6.77 -8.15
C PHE A 227 -10.62 -5.77 -7.15
N LEU A 228 -9.30 -5.53 -7.21
CA LEU A 228 -8.64 -4.61 -6.29
C LEU A 228 -9.11 -3.16 -6.48
N ASP A 229 -9.33 -2.71 -7.71
CA ASP A 229 -9.86 -1.37 -8.00
C ASP A 229 -11.22 -1.17 -7.30
N VAL A 230 -12.14 -2.11 -7.47
CA VAL A 230 -13.47 -2.06 -6.87
C VAL A 230 -13.43 -2.21 -5.35
N TRP A 231 -12.60 -3.14 -4.83
CA TRP A 231 -12.51 -3.38 -3.38
C TRP A 231 -11.92 -2.21 -2.61
N LEU A 232 -10.97 -1.51 -3.19
CA LEU A 232 -10.30 -0.36 -2.58
C LEU A 232 -11.00 0.97 -2.86
N SER A 233 -12.08 0.95 -3.64
CA SER A 233 -12.92 2.11 -3.93
C SER A 233 -14.02 2.33 -2.89
N GLY A 234 -14.70 3.47 -2.97
CA GLY A 234 -15.90 3.79 -2.17
C GLY A 234 -17.20 3.14 -2.64
N LEU A 235 -17.14 2.12 -3.51
CA LEU A 235 -18.34 1.42 -4.00
C LEU A 235 -19.03 0.61 -2.91
N SER A 236 -20.33 0.37 -3.08
CA SER A 236 -21.14 -0.38 -2.12
C SER A 236 -20.71 -1.83 -1.99
N ILE A 237 -21.00 -2.46 -0.84
CA ILE A 237 -20.70 -3.87 -0.59
C ILE A 237 -21.37 -4.80 -1.62
N GLY A 238 -22.54 -4.42 -2.13
CA GLY A 238 -23.22 -5.18 -3.17
C GLY A 238 -22.44 -5.20 -4.49
N GLU A 239 -21.90 -4.05 -4.92
CA GLU A 239 -21.05 -3.93 -6.10
C GLU A 239 -19.74 -4.69 -5.93
N LYS A 240 -19.11 -4.60 -4.74
CA LYS A 240 -17.91 -5.37 -4.40
C LYS A 240 -18.17 -6.87 -4.44
N GLY A 241 -19.30 -7.32 -3.89
CA GLY A 241 -19.70 -8.73 -3.94
C GLY A 241 -19.96 -9.21 -5.37
N ALA A 242 -20.58 -8.39 -6.22
CA ALA A 242 -20.81 -8.72 -7.61
C ALA A 242 -19.48 -8.93 -8.37
N VAL A 243 -18.48 -8.10 -8.13
CA VAL A 243 -17.15 -8.24 -8.75
C VAL A 243 -16.42 -9.47 -8.22
N LEU A 244 -16.49 -9.75 -6.90
CA LEU A 244 -15.91 -10.96 -6.34
C LEU A 244 -16.52 -12.22 -7.00
N LYS A 245 -17.84 -12.22 -7.23
CA LYS A 245 -18.52 -13.32 -7.89
C LYS A 245 -18.12 -13.43 -9.37
N SER A 246 -18.08 -12.32 -10.10
CA SER A 246 -17.78 -12.33 -11.53
C SER A 246 -16.32 -12.67 -11.86
N GLU A 247 -15.36 -12.19 -11.05
CA GLU A 247 -13.94 -12.35 -11.35
C GLU A 247 -13.31 -13.59 -10.68
N PHE A 248 -13.90 -14.06 -9.56
CA PHE A 248 -13.34 -15.17 -8.77
C PHE A 248 -14.34 -16.29 -8.45
N GLU A 249 -15.56 -16.22 -8.98
CA GLU A 249 -16.64 -17.22 -8.73
C GLU A 249 -16.94 -17.46 -7.24
N THR A 250 -16.64 -16.46 -6.40
CA THR A 250 -16.69 -16.54 -4.94
C THR A 250 -17.78 -15.63 -4.40
N ASP A 251 -18.59 -16.14 -3.47
CA ASP A 251 -19.63 -15.34 -2.82
C ASP A 251 -19.05 -14.51 -1.68
N LEU A 252 -19.64 -13.33 -1.44
CA LEU A 252 -19.20 -12.43 -0.38
C LEU A 252 -19.56 -13.00 1.00
N PRO A 253 -18.56 -13.30 1.87
CA PRO A 253 -18.82 -13.78 3.22
C PRO A 253 -19.50 -12.75 4.11
N ALA A 254 -20.35 -13.22 5.05
CA ALA A 254 -21.04 -12.34 6.01
C ALA A 254 -20.08 -11.48 6.83
N ARG A 255 -18.93 -12.05 7.26
CA ARG A 255 -17.90 -11.34 8.05
C ARG A 255 -17.35 -10.08 7.35
N LEU A 256 -17.28 -10.06 6.01
CA LEU A 256 -16.82 -8.89 5.27
C LEU A 256 -17.91 -7.84 5.11
N ARG A 257 -19.19 -8.25 5.07
CA ARG A 257 -20.31 -7.30 5.09
C ARG A 257 -20.36 -6.51 6.39
N GLU A 258 -20.09 -7.18 7.51
CA GLU A 258 -20.07 -6.55 8.85
C GLU A 258 -18.86 -5.63 9.02
N LYS A 259 -17.69 -6.05 8.54
CA LYS A 259 -16.47 -5.22 8.58
C LYS A 259 -16.61 -3.92 7.77
N GLU A 260 -17.28 -3.96 6.62
CA GLU A 260 -17.45 -2.77 5.79
C GLU A 260 -18.40 -1.76 6.45
N GLY A 261 -19.47 -2.21 7.10
CA GLY A 261 -20.34 -1.31 7.88
C GLY A 261 -19.55 -0.52 8.92
N ASN A 262 -18.57 -1.15 9.58
CA ASN A 262 -17.68 -0.48 10.53
C ASN A 262 -16.61 0.37 9.83
N MET A 263 -16.12 -0.05 8.66
CA MET A 263 -15.11 0.69 7.90
C MET A 263 -15.68 1.89 7.15
N CYS A 264 -16.91 1.83 6.64
CA CYS A 264 -17.61 2.99 6.09
C CYS A 264 -17.76 4.10 7.13
N ASN A 265 -18.14 3.75 8.35
CA ASN A 265 -18.23 4.73 9.46
C ASN A 265 -16.87 5.31 9.83
N TYR A 266 -15.79 4.50 9.79
CA TYR A 266 -14.42 4.96 10.06
C TYR A 266 -13.85 5.78 8.89
N SER A 267 -14.11 5.38 7.66
CA SER A 267 -13.71 6.10 6.45
C SER A 267 -14.39 7.48 6.39
N GLU A 268 -15.69 7.55 6.66
CA GLU A 268 -16.43 8.82 6.75
C GLU A 268 -15.89 9.72 7.87
N PHE A 269 -15.54 9.15 9.02
CA PHE A 269 -14.91 9.90 10.12
C PHE A 269 -13.53 10.45 9.71
N VAL A 270 -12.69 9.64 9.05
CA VAL A 270 -11.34 10.07 8.60
C VAL A 270 -11.45 11.08 7.46
N GLU A 271 -12.38 10.89 6.53
CA GLU A 271 -12.65 11.85 5.44
C GLU A 271 -13.10 13.21 6.01
N ASN A 272 -14.07 13.20 6.93
CA ASN A 272 -14.53 14.41 7.58
C ASN A 272 -13.42 15.13 8.35
N ARG A 273 -12.53 14.36 9.00
CA ARG A 273 -11.35 14.89 9.67
C ARG A 273 -10.35 15.46 8.67
N GLY A 274 -10.00 14.70 7.61
CA GLY A 274 -9.09 15.14 6.54
C GLY A 274 -9.61 16.38 5.81
N ARG A 275 -10.92 16.43 5.52
CA ARG A 275 -11.57 17.61 4.93
C ARG A 275 -11.52 18.82 5.84
N LYS A 276 -11.78 18.63 7.14
CA LYS A 276 -11.69 19.72 8.14
C LYS A 276 -10.25 20.22 8.27
N GLU A 277 -9.27 19.34 8.31
CA GLU A 277 -7.84 19.70 8.34
C GLU A 277 -7.39 20.38 7.05
N GLY A 278 -7.85 19.89 5.89
CA GLY A 278 -7.57 20.48 4.58
C GLY A 278 -8.17 21.89 4.46
N ILE A 279 -9.42 22.10 4.87
CA ILE A 279 -10.07 23.42 4.94
C ILE A 279 -9.30 24.34 5.89
N LYS A 280 -8.93 23.85 7.08
CA LYS A 280 -8.18 24.64 8.07
C LYS A 280 -6.80 25.07 7.53
N LYS A 281 -6.09 24.15 6.84
CA LYS A 281 -4.81 24.46 6.18
C LYS A 281 -5.01 25.45 5.01
N GLY A 282 -6.07 25.28 4.22
CA GLY A 282 -6.41 26.19 3.12
C GLY A 282 -6.72 27.61 3.63
N ILE A 283 -7.52 27.74 4.70
CA ILE A 283 -7.82 29.02 5.34
C ILE A 283 -6.54 29.66 5.92
N LYS A 284 -5.68 28.88 6.59
CA LYS A 284 -4.40 29.39 7.10
C LYS A 284 -3.51 29.90 5.97
N LYS A 285 -3.41 29.15 4.87
CA LYS A 285 -2.62 29.55 3.70
C LYS A 285 -3.18 30.82 3.05
N GLY A 286 -4.49 30.88 2.82
CA GLY A 286 -5.15 32.09 2.29
C GLY A 286 -4.91 33.32 3.15
N LYS A 287 -5.07 33.19 4.48
CA LYS A 287 -4.76 34.27 5.41
C LYS A 287 -3.28 34.70 5.39
N ALA A 288 -2.34 33.76 5.20
CA ALA A 288 -0.93 34.10 5.07
C ALA A 288 -0.65 34.87 3.77
N GLU A 289 -1.31 34.53 2.66
CA GLU A 289 -1.26 35.27 1.41
C GLU A 289 -1.88 36.67 1.57
N ASP A 290 -3.01 36.79 2.28
CA ASP A 290 -3.65 38.08 2.62
C ASP A 290 -2.74 38.95 3.48
N LEU A 291 -1.99 38.37 4.45
CA LEU A 291 -1.02 39.12 5.25
C LEU A 291 0.07 39.73 4.35
N VAL A 292 0.64 38.94 3.44
CA VAL A 292 1.65 39.42 2.48
C VAL A 292 1.08 40.57 1.63
N ASN A 293 -0.16 40.43 1.16
CA ASN A 293 -0.80 41.44 0.34
C ASN A 293 -1.07 42.74 1.15
N LEU A 294 -1.55 42.67 2.40
CA LEU A 294 -1.71 43.82 3.27
C LEU A 294 -0.39 44.53 3.56
N MET A 295 0.67 43.77 3.85
CA MET A 295 2.00 44.34 4.09
C MET A 295 2.51 45.09 2.85
N LYS A 296 2.33 44.53 1.63
CA LYS A 296 2.73 45.17 0.38
C LYS A 296 1.90 46.41 0.04
N ASN A 297 0.57 46.27 0.12
CA ASN A 297 -0.36 47.30 -0.38
C ASN A 297 -0.53 48.49 0.60
N LEU A 298 -0.58 48.21 1.89
CA LEU A 298 -0.79 49.23 2.93
C LEU A 298 0.51 49.65 3.62
N LYS A 299 1.66 49.04 3.27
CA LYS A 299 2.98 49.24 3.91
C LYS A 299 2.94 48.94 5.42
N TRP A 300 2.09 48.02 5.81
CA TRP A 300 1.97 47.61 7.19
C TRP A 300 3.12 46.64 7.55
N ASN A 301 3.57 46.69 8.82
CA ASN A 301 4.40 45.62 9.35
C ASN A 301 3.55 44.37 9.63
N LEU A 302 4.20 43.24 9.86
CA LEU A 302 3.53 41.96 10.06
C LEU A 302 2.55 41.97 11.26
N GLU A 303 2.88 42.67 12.37
CA GLU A 303 1.98 42.77 13.54
C GLU A 303 0.73 43.55 13.21
N GLN A 304 0.85 44.64 12.47
CA GLN A 304 -0.30 45.45 12.02
C GLN A 304 -1.20 44.60 11.09
N ALA A 305 -0.63 43.84 10.20
CA ALA A 305 -1.38 42.96 9.32
C ALA A 305 -2.06 41.80 10.08
N LEU A 306 -1.38 41.18 11.04
CA LEU A 306 -1.96 40.13 11.90
C LEU A 306 -3.15 40.64 12.71
N ARG A 307 -3.03 41.83 13.30
CA ARG A 307 -4.14 42.49 14.01
C ARG A 307 -5.28 42.90 13.05
N GLY A 308 -4.94 43.37 11.85
CA GLY A 308 -5.91 43.75 10.82
C GLY A 308 -6.78 42.57 10.36
N LEU A 309 -6.23 41.36 10.29
CA LEU A 309 -6.99 40.15 10.01
C LEU A 309 -7.55 39.46 11.26
N SER A 310 -7.46 40.08 12.42
CA SER A 310 -7.96 39.56 13.72
C SER A 310 -7.41 38.15 14.02
N ILE A 311 -6.13 37.92 13.73
CA ILE A 311 -5.46 36.62 14.01
C ILE A 311 -5.11 36.59 15.50
N PRO A 312 -5.48 35.52 16.23
CA PRO A 312 -5.14 35.38 17.65
C PRO A 312 -3.63 35.39 17.86
N GLU A 313 -3.16 36.03 18.94
CA GLU A 313 -1.71 36.11 19.25
C GLU A 313 -1.06 34.71 19.41
N SER A 314 -1.83 33.75 19.88
CA SER A 314 -1.35 32.31 19.98
C SER A 314 -1.00 31.67 18.66
N GLU A 315 -1.43 32.22 17.54
CA GLU A 315 -1.15 31.69 16.19
C GLU A 315 -0.11 32.53 15.42
N TRP A 316 0.41 33.62 15.99
CA TRP A 316 1.29 34.55 15.30
C TRP A 316 2.60 33.91 14.83
N ASP A 317 3.18 33.01 15.62
CA ASP A 317 4.44 32.36 15.26
C ASP A 317 4.29 31.46 14.02
N ASP A 318 3.18 30.73 13.92
CA ASP A 318 2.86 29.91 12.76
C ASP A 318 2.76 30.80 11.48
N TYR A 319 2.07 31.94 11.59
CA TYR A 319 1.92 32.86 10.46
C TYR A 319 3.21 33.58 10.11
N ARG A 320 4.10 33.88 11.07
CA ARG A 320 5.45 34.43 10.80
C ARG A 320 6.28 33.51 9.92
N GLU A 321 6.26 32.20 10.20
CA GLU A 321 6.96 31.20 9.40
C GLU A 321 6.36 31.11 7.98
N MET A 322 5.03 31.08 7.89
CA MET A 322 4.34 30.99 6.60
C MET A 322 4.60 32.20 5.71
N VAL A 323 4.56 33.42 6.25
CA VAL A 323 4.83 34.66 5.52
C VAL A 323 6.28 34.67 5.02
N LYS A 324 7.26 34.30 5.86
CA LYS A 324 8.67 34.18 5.43
C LYS A 324 8.85 33.22 4.27
N ALA A 325 8.17 32.07 4.32
CA ALA A 325 8.25 31.08 3.23
C ALA A 325 7.63 31.61 1.92
N LEU A 326 6.52 32.37 2.00
CA LEU A 326 5.87 32.97 0.84
C LEU A 326 6.73 34.10 0.21
N GLU A 327 7.37 34.93 1.04
CA GLU A 327 8.26 36.00 0.58
C GLU A 327 9.52 35.43 -0.10
N ALA A 328 10.11 34.38 0.46
CA ALA A 328 11.26 33.69 -0.15
C ALA A 328 10.94 33.11 -1.52
N ASN A 329 9.76 32.51 -1.70
CA ASN A 329 9.30 31.95 -2.98
C ASN A 329 8.91 33.02 -4.01
N SER A 330 8.67 34.27 -3.59
CA SER A 330 8.32 35.38 -4.48
C SER A 330 9.56 36.16 -4.97
N ALA A 331 10.73 35.89 -4.39
CA ALA A 331 12.00 36.54 -4.72
C ALA A 331 12.91 35.70 -5.64
N SER A 332 12.51 34.47 -5.94
CA SER A 332 13.15 33.53 -6.89
C SER A 332 12.36 33.48 -8.19
#